data_0a6e9382bc6d576939cd5ce9668001d2
#
_entry.id   0a6e9382bc6d576939cd5ce9668001d2
#
_cell.length_a   1.000
_cell.length_b   1.000
_cell.length_c   1.000
_cell.angle_alpha   90.00
_cell.angle_beta   90.00
_cell.angle_gamma   90.00
#
_symmetry.space_group_name_H-M   'P 1'
#
loop_
_entity.id
_entity.type
_entity.pdbx_description
1 polymer ?
#
loop_
_entity_poly.entity_id
_entity_poly.type
_entity_poly.pdbx_seq_one_letter_code
_entity_poly.pdbx_strand_id
1 'polypeptide(L)'
;MNANTFIPEHFIDDVKTYLPAHLNLDDFINACRRPLRKSIRVNTLKISVAEFKHRAEQKNWQLTPIPWCNEGFWLERPSDEEQNLALGNTDLHLSGAMYVQEASSMLPPMALKQSIENSDLQDSYVLDMASAPGSKTSQLAAIMYNQGVLVANELSSSRLKVLSATLKRMGVGNCALSHFDGVIFGNYMFECFDSILLDAPCSGEGTVRKDADALKNWSIESNIEIAQVQKDLIKSAFYALKPGGTLVYSTCTLTPLENQQVCNYLLNEFGDYIEPQSLSDLFEGAEKATTAEGYLHVWPQTFDSEGFFIAKFKKLASCNNPTQSVKKGAFPFNEFDKKRTTSFMSELKKQFGLKALPGKLMQRDKELWLFPDGFEAVQNKIKYARLGIQLGIIHKNGVRLTHEFATVFGNECKSNTYALTNEQANDYFNGKDIRLEDVTKASGEVVLTLCGCPIGLGKWQKNKIKNSLPRDLVQNTQLISWA
;
A
#
# COMPACT_ATOMS: atom_id res chain seq x y z
N MET A 1 29.27 -6.84 5.49
CA MET A 1 29.53 -6.40 4.11
C MET A 1 28.88 -7.43 3.20
N ASN A 2 27.91 -7.03 2.38
CA ASN A 2 27.48 -7.87 1.26
C ASN A 2 28.60 -7.87 0.21
N ALA A 3 29.64 -8.67 0.45
CA ALA A 3 30.83 -8.74 -0.42
C ALA A 3 30.53 -9.30 -1.83
N ASN A 4 29.27 -9.64 -2.11
CA ASN A 4 28.82 -10.29 -3.34
C ASN A 4 27.90 -9.43 -4.23
N THR A 5 27.76 -8.13 -3.98
CA THR A 5 26.97 -7.28 -4.89
C THR A 5 27.70 -7.15 -6.21
N PHE A 6 27.14 -7.73 -7.24
CA PHE A 6 27.67 -7.66 -8.61
C PHE A 6 27.27 -6.33 -9.26
N ILE A 7 28.27 -5.51 -9.63
CA ILE A 7 28.07 -4.26 -10.36
C ILE A 7 28.88 -4.35 -11.64
N PRO A 8 28.22 -4.48 -12.84
CA PRO A 8 28.91 -4.61 -14.10
C PRO A 8 29.70 -3.34 -14.47
N GLU A 9 30.87 -3.48 -15.12
CA GLU A 9 31.67 -2.32 -15.56
C GLU A 9 30.90 -1.42 -16.53
N HIS A 10 30.18 -2.00 -17.47
CA HIS A 10 29.38 -1.25 -18.46
C HIS A 10 28.21 -0.46 -17.80
N PHE A 11 27.66 -0.93 -16.68
CA PHE A 11 26.72 -0.15 -15.88
C PHE A 11 27.41 1.04 -15.20
N ILE A 12 28.61 0.84 -14.67
CA ILE A 12 29.41 1.93 -14.06
C ILE A 12 29.73 3.00 -15.11
N ASP A 13 30.10 2.58 -16.33
CA ASP A 13 30.39 3.49 -17.42
C ASP A 13 29.16 4.28 -17.85
N ASP A 14 27.99 3.66 -17.87
CA ASP A 14 26.72 4.34 -18.15
C ASP A 14 26.40 5.36 -17.07
N VAL A 15 26.45 4.97 -15.78
CA VAL A 15 26.20 5.86 -14.63
C VAL A 15 27.09 7.10 -14.66
N LYS A 16 28.37 6.99 -15.06
CA LYS A 16 29.28 8.14 -15.17
C LYS A 16 28.74 9.24 -16.09
N THR A 17 27.92 8.88 -17.08
CA THR A 17 27.42 9.84 -18.08
C THR A 17 26.33 10.77 -17.51
N TYR A 18 25.64 10.36 -16.45
CA TYR A 18 24.52 11.11 -15.86
C TYR A 18 24.60 11.28 -14.34
N LEU A 19 25.67 10.80 -13.69
CA LEU A 19 25.90 11.07 -12.27
C LEU A 19 26.01 12.59 -12.05
N PRO A 20 25.21 13.21 -11.15
CA PRO A 20 25.30 14.63 -10.86
C PRO A 20 26.71 15.06 -10.50
N ALA A 21 27.17 16.21 -11.01
CA ALA A 21 28.55 16.68 -10.85
C ALA A 21 28.99 16.90 -9.40
N HIS A 22 28.04 17.08 -8.48
CA HIS A 22 28.31 17.23 -7.05
C HIS A 22 28.43 15.89 -6.30
N LEU A 23 28.16 14.75 -6.98
CA LEU A 23 28.27 13.41 -6.40
C LEU A 23 29.53 12.71 -6.93
N ASN A 24 30.14 11.89 -6.06
CA ASN A 24 31.32 11.13 -6.37
C ASN A 24 30.94 9.68 -6.75
N LEU A 25 31.57 9.15 -7.81
CA LEU A 25 31.31 7.80 -8.31
C LEU A 25 31.77 6.71 -7.30
N ASP A 26 32.91 6.90 -6.65
CA ASP A 26 33.42 5.93 -5.68
C ASP A 26 32.48 5.85 -4.46
N ASP A 27 31.92 6.99 -4.03
CA ASP A 27 30.92 7.04 -2.97
C ASP A 27 29.65 6.32 -3.37
N PHE A 28 29.22 6.45 -4.63
CA PHE A 28 28.08 5.69 -5.16
C PHE A 28 28.34 4.18 -5.12
N ILE A 29 29.48 3.73 -5.66
CA ILE A 29 29.85 2.31 -5.68
C ILE A 29 29.96 1.76 -4.24
N ASN A 30 30.57 2.52 -3.35
CA ASN A 30 30.69 2.15 -1.92
C ASN A 30 29.32 2.08 -1.24
N ALA A 31 28.40 3.02 -1.54
CA ALA A 31 27.04 2.98 -1.03
C ALA A 31 26.28 1.74 -1.53
N CYS A 32 26.39 1.39 -2.80
CA CYS A 32 25.78 0.18 -3.36
C CYS A 32 26.25 -1.13 -2.70
N ARG A 33 27.47 -1.17 -2.17
CA ARG A 33 28.04 -2.33 -1.47
C ARG A 33 27.71 -2.39 0.01
N ARG A 34 27.20 -1.30 0.60
CA ARG A 34 26.79 -1.31 2.02
C ARG A 34 25.42 -1.98 2.20
N PRO A 35 25.22 -2.74 3.30
CA PRO A 35 23.90 -3.26 3.61
C PRO A 35 22.87 -2.14 3.70
N LEU A 36 21.68 -2.39 3.15
CA LEU A 36 20.57 -1.46 3.24
C LEU A 36 20.06 -1.41 4.69
N ARG A 37 19.84 -0.20 5.21
CA ARG A 37 19.22 -0.02 6.52
C ARG A 37 17.78 -0.55 6.47
N LYS A 38 17.38 -1.31 7.49
CA LYS A 38 15.99 -1.75 7.62
C LYS A 38 15.11 -0.56 7.94
N SER A 39 13.98 -0.48 7.28
CA SER A 39 13.00 0.58 7.51
C SER A 39 11.58 0.05 7.56
N ILE A 40 10.76 0.75 8.32
CA ILE A 40 9.35 0.43 8.52
C ILE A 40 8.50 1.69 8.40
N ARG A 41 7.23 1.49 8.06
CA ARG A 41 6.21 2.53 8.12
C ARG A 41 5.11 2.09 9.08
N VAL A 42 4.81 2.94 10.06
CA VAL A 42 3.69 2.75 11.00
C VAL A 42 2.37 2.84 10.23
N ASN A 43 1.47 1.93 10.51
CA ASN A 43 0.14 1.92 9.92
C ASN A 43 -0.85 2.70 10.79
N THR A 44 -1.05 3.95 10.45
CA THR A 44 -1.93 4.86 11.20
C THR A 44 -3.42 4.53 11.13
N LEU A 45 -3.82 3.58 10.28
CA LEU A 45 -5.17 2.99 10.31
C LEU A 45 -5.38 2.08 11.53
N LYS A 46 -4.31 1.59 12.16
CA LYS A 46 -4.39 0.64 13.27
C LYS A 46 -3.79 1.13 14.57
N ILE A 47 -2.74 1.94 14.53
CA ILE A 47 -2.02 2.39 15.72
C ILE A 47 -1.46 3.79 15.48
N SER A 48 -1.46 4.64 16.50
CA SER A 48 -0.78 5.93 16.42
C SER A 48 0.74 5.77 16.41
N VAL A 49 1.44 6.75 15.83
CA VAL A 49 2.92 6.79 15.85
C VAL A 49 3.44 6.81 17.27
N ALA A 50 2.78 7.54 18.19
CA ALA A 50 3.19 7.62 19.60
C ALA A 50 3.09 6.24 20.30
N GLU A 51 1.98 5.54 20.11
CA GLU A 51 1.80 4.20 20.67
C GLU A 51 2.79 3.19 20.06
N PHE A 52 3.05 3.28 18.75
CA PHE A 52 4.05 2.42 18.10
C PHE A 52 5.44 2.64 18.68
N LYS A 53 5.87 3.91 18.86
CA LYS A 53 7.17 4.25 19.51
C LYS A 53 7.26 3.66 20.90
N HIS A 54 6.22 3.80 21.71
CA HIS A 54 6.20 3.22 23.06
C HIS A 54 6.39 1.70 23.05
N ARG A 55 5.75 0.98 22.10
CA ARG A 55 5.92 -0.48 21.94
C ARG A 55 7.31 -0.86 21.45
N ALA A 56 7.87 -0.09 20.54
CA ALA A 56 9.23 -0.29 20.06
C ALA A 56 10.27 -0.11 21.19
N GLU A 57 10.05 0.90 22.04
CA GLU A 57 10.89 1.14 23.23
C GLU A 57 10.84 -0.05 24.21
N GLN A 58 9.64 -0.62 24.47
CA GLN A 58 9.49 -1.81 25.32
C GLN A 58 10.26 -3.04 24.77
N LYS A 59 10.50 -3.09 23.46
CA LYS A 59 11.28 -4.13 22.77
C LYS A 59 12.76 -3.78 22.61
N ASN A 60 13.21 -2.65 23.17
CA ASN A 60 14.55 -2.09 22.95
C ASN A 60 14.89 -1.85 21.46
N TRP A 61 13.89 -1.58 20.63
CA TRP A 61 14.07 -1.19 19.24
C TRP A 61 14.45 0.28 19.14
N GLN A 62 15.49 0.59 18.37
CA GLN A 62 15.89 1.96 18.10
C GLN A 62 15.25 2.44 16.81
N LEU A 63 14.58 3.60 16.88
CA LEU A 63 13.87 4.21 15.76
C LEU A 63 14.51 5.54 15.40
N THR A 64 15.01 5.65 14.16
CA THR A 64 15.50 6.91 13.59
C THR A 64 14.46 7.42 12.59
N PRO A 65 13.91 8.64 12.73
CA PRO A 65 12.92 9.16 11.81
C PRO A 65 13.42 9.25 10.37
N ILE A 66 12.55 8.95 9.40
CA ILE A 66 12.81 9.17 7.98
C ILE A 66 12.33 10.59 7.63
N PRO A 67 13.19 11.47 7.08
CA PRO A 67 12.88 12.91 6.94
C PRO A 67 11.62 13.21 6.11
N TRP A 68 11.28 12.38 5.15
CA TRP A 68 10.14 12.58 4.24
C TRP A 68 8.86 11.87 4.65
N CYS A 69 8.85 11.13 5.76
CA CYS A 69 7.67 10.37 6.17
C CYS A 69 7.57 10.32 7.69
N ASN A 70 6.65 11.07 8.27
CA ASN A 70 6.46 11.14 9.73
C ASN A 70 6.11 9.79 10.37
N GLU A 71 5.53 8.88 9.59
CA GLU A 71 5.19 7.51 9.97
C GLU A 71 6.32 6.52 9.67
N GLY A 72 7.41 6.98 8.99
CA GLY A 72 8.56 6.18 8.57
C GLY A 72 9.72 6.23 9.55
N PHE A 73 10.34 5.07 9.77
CA PHE A 73 11.52 4.97 10.64
C PHE A 73 12.53 3.98 10.07
N TRP A 74 13.80 4.31 10.13
CA TRP A 74 14.86 3.31 10.13
C TRP A 74 14.83 2.60 11.48
N LEU A 75 15.04 1.28 11.44
CA LEU A 75 14.88 0.40 12.59
C LEU A 75 16.14 -0.41 12.85
N GLU A 76 16.63 -0.35 14.10
CA GLU A 76 17.67 -1.24 14.63
C GLU A 76 17.07 -2.06 15.78
N ARG A 77 17.29 -3.37 15.77
CA ARG A 77 16.80 -4.30 16.80
C ARG A 77 17.96 -4.91 17.58
N PRO A 78 17.74 -5.41 18.80
CA PRO A 78 18.73 -6.22 19.50
C PRO A 78 19.30 -7.33 18.62
N SER A 79 20.61 -7.59 18.72
CA SER A 79 21.32 -8.49 17.81
C SER A 79 20.80 -9.94 17.85
N ASP A 80 20.37 -10.39 19.02
CA ASP A 80 19.77 -11.72 19.23
C ASP A 80 18.41 -11.84 18.55
N GLU A 81 17.55 -10.83 18.66
CA GLU A 81 16.28 -10.77 17.96
C GLU A 81 16.50 -10.70 16.44
N GLU A 82 17.44 -9.86 15.99
CA GLU A 82 17.75 -9.68 14.58
C GLU A 82 18.20 -10.99 13.89
N GLN A 83 18.97 -11.84 14.61
CA GLN A 83 19.44 -13.11 14.10
C GLN A 83 18.37 -14.21 14.10
N ASN A 84 17.47 -14.21 15.08
CA ASN A 84 16.55 -15.31 15.33
C ASN A 84 15.13 -15.06 14.80
N LEU A 85 14.74 -13.81 14.55
CA LEU A 85 13.39 -13.44 14.14
C LEU A 85 13.40 -12.50 12.95
N ALA A 86 12.92 -12.96 11.81
CA ALA A 86 12.72 -12.09 10.65
C ALA A 86 11.71 -10.98 10.99
N LEU A 87 11.99 -9.73 10.57
CA LEU A 87 11.13 -8.56 10.85
C LEU A 87 9.68 -8.76 10.41
N GLY A 88 9.46 -9.48 9.30
CA GLY A 88 8.12 -9.85 8.80
C GLY A 88 7.36 -10.84 9.69
N ASN A 89 8.02 -11.48 10.68
CA ASN A 89 7.42 -12.43 11.60
C ASN A 89 7.20 -11.85 13.00
N THR A 90 7.46 -10.55 13.18
CA THR A 90 7.19 -9.87 14.46
C THR A 90 5.69 -9.64 14.66
N ASP A 91 5.28 -9.57 15.92
CA ASP A 91 3.91 -9.24 16.35
C ASP A 91 3.40 -7.94 15.73
N LEU A 92 4.22 -6.89 15.71
CA LEU A 92 3.88 -5.59 15.11
C LEU A 92 3.68 -5.66 13.60
N HIS A 93 4.41 -6.52 12.89
CA HIS A 93 4.18 -6.74 11.46
C HIS A 93 2.93 -7.60 11.22
N LEU A 94 2.80 -8.72 11.92
CA LEU A 94 1.68 -9.65 11.76
C LEU A 94 0.34 -9.03 12.14
N SER A 95 0.32 -8.15 13.16
CA SER A 95 -0.88 -7.39 13.53
C SER A 95 -1.27 -6.32 12.53
N GLY A 96 -0.39 -5.99 11.58
CA GLY A 96 -0.57 -4.90 10.63
C GLY A 96 -0.34 -3.51 11.24
N ALA A 97 0.28 -3.42 12.43
CA ALA A 97 0.68 -2.16 13.06
C ALA A 97 1.76 -1.43 12.25
N MET A 98 2.55 -2.17 11.48
CA MET A 98 3.57 -1.62 10.59
C MET A 98 3.66 -2.37 9.26
N TYR A 99 4.27 -1.72 8.28
CA TYR A 99 4.71 -2.30 7.02
C TYR A 99 6.25 -2.20 6.92
N VAL A 100 6.91 -3.30 6.56
CA VAL A 100 8.34 -3.29 6.24
C VAL A 100 8.49 -2.68 4.85
N GLN A 101 8.91 -1.43 4.79
CA GLN A 101 8.98 -0.63 3.56
C GLN A 101 10.33 0.06 3.48
N GLU A 102 10.96 -0.01 2.31
CA GLU A 102 12.19 0.72 2.06
C GLU A 102 11.93 2.23 2.11
N ALA A 103 12.88 3.00 2.63
CA ALA A 103 12.72 4.41 2.96
C ALA A 103 12.34 5.26 1.74
N SER A 104 13.08 5.16 0.61
CA SER A 104 12.80 5.93 -0.60
C SER A 104 11.45 5.58 -1.24
N SER A 105 11.01 4.32 -1.09
CA SER A 105 9.69 3.86 -1.55
C SER A 105 8.51 4.52 -0.82
N MET A 106 8.75 5.22 0.31
CA MET A 106 7.73 6.00 1.01
C MET A 106 7.48 7.38 0.37
N LEU A 107 8.42 7.89 -0.45
CA LEU A 107 8.38 9.22 -1.05
C LEU A 107 7.18 9.46 -1.99
N PRO A 108 6.84 8.55 -2.94
CA PRO A 108 5.79 8.85 -3.92
C PRO A 108 4.41 9.12 -3.31
N PRO A 109 3.89 8.36 -2.33
CA PRO A 109 2.66 8.72 -1.63
C PRO A 109 2.76 10.03 -0.86
N MET A 110 3.95 10.38 -0.32
CA MET A 110 4.16 11.66 0.37
C MET A 110 4.12 12.84 -0.61
N ALA A 111 4.59 12.67 -1.84
CA ALA A 111 4.46 13.68 -2.90
C ALA A 111 2.98 13.96 -3.30
N LEU A 112 2.08 12.97 -3.12
CA LEU A 112 0.63 13.11 -3.31
C LEU A 112 -0.10 13.61 -2.07
N LYS A 113 0.48 13.48 -0.87
CA LYS A 113 -0.22 13.71 0.41
C LYS A 113 -0.95 15.05 0.44
N GLN A 114 -0.28 16.14 0.12
CA GLN A 114 -0.87 17.47 0.16
C GLN A 114 -2.07 17.63 -0.80
N SER A 115 -1.99 17.05 -2.00
CA SER A 115 -3.11 17.13 -2.96
C SER A 115 -4.30 16.29 -2.51
N ILE A 116 -4.07 15.16 -1.83
CA ILE A 116 -5.11 14.32 -1.26
C ILE A 116 -5.76 15.01 -0.05
N GLU A 117 -4.96 15.54 0.90
CA GLU A 117 -5.46 16.20 2.11
C GLU A 117 -6.18 17.53 1.84
N ASN A 118 -5.83 18.22 0.75
CA ASN A 118 -6.50 19.47 0.34
C ASN A 118 -7.83 19.22 -0.41
N SER A 119 -8.15 17.97 -0.77
CA SER A 119 -9.42 17.58 -1.36
C SER A 119 -10.46 17.25 -0.27
N ASP A 120 -11.75 17.25 -0.65
CA ASP A 120 -12.74 16.56 0.18
C ASP A 120 -12.48 15.06 0.08
N LEU A 121 -11.99 14.48 1.17
CA LEU A 121 -11.59 13.08 1.19
C LEU A 121 -12.74 12.12 0.84
N GLN A 122 -13.98 12.48 1.15
CA GLN A 122 -15.15 11.64 0.84
C GLN A 122 -15.42 11.55 -0.65
N ASP A 123 -15.13 12.65 -1.38
CA ASP A 123 -15.29 12.74 -2.83
C ASP A 123 -13.97 12.59 -3.59
N SER A 124 -12.91 12.12 -2.93
CA SER A 124 -11.58 11.94 -3.52
C SER A 124 -11.45 10.59 -4.21
N TYR A 125 -10.96 10.59 -5.44
CA TYR A 125 -10.69 9.40 -6.26
C TYR A 125 -9.19 9.30 -6.52
N VAL A 126 -8.57 8.27 -5.98
CA VAL A 126 -7.13 8.03 -6.11
C VAL A 126 -6.88 6.74 -6.88
N LEU A 127 -5.94 6.75 -7.82
CA LEU A 127 -5.47 5.57 -8.55
C LEU A 127 -4.02 5.26 -8.16
N ASP A 128 -3.77 4.02 -7.73
CA ASP A 128 -2.46 3.40 -7.69
C ASP A 128 -2.37 2.42 -8.86
N MET A 129 -1.62 2.80 -9.90
CA MET A 129 -1.74 2.19 -11.23
C MET A 129 -0.93 0.90 -11.39
N ALA A 130 0.08 0.66 -10.53
CA ALA A 130 0.92 -0.54 -10.49
C ALA A 130 1.22 -0.93 -9.03
N SER A 131 0.21 -1.45 -8.32
CA SER A 131 0.09 -1.37 -6.87
C SER A 131 0.85 -2.44 -6.08
N ALA A 132 1.10 -3.64 -6.67
CA ALA A 132 1.67 -4.74 -5.87
C ALA A 132 3.14 -4.47 -5.47
N PRO A 133 3.50 -4.86 -4.25
CA PRO A 133 2.80 -5.73 -3.29
C PRO A 133 1.84 -5.01 -2.32
N GLY A 134 1.59 -3.68 -2.47
CA GLY A 134 0.63 -2.93 -1.66
C GLY A 134 1.24 -2.01 -0.60
N SER A 135 2.55 -1.76 -0.65
CA SER A 135 3.24 -0.84 0.26
C SER A 135 2.72 0.59 0.08
N LYS A 136 2.76 1.11 -1.15
CA LYS A 136 2.28 2.45 -1.50
C LYS A 136 0.76 2.55 -1.42
N THR A 137 0.03 1.53 -1.88
CA THR A 137 -1.44 1.46 -1.76
C THR A 137 -1.90 1.59 -0.31
N SER A 138 -1.29 0.83 0.62
CA SER A 138 -1.64 0.92 2.05
C SER A 138 -1.22 2.25 2.69
N GLN A 139 -0.18 2.90 2.17
CA GLN A 139 0.21 4.25 2.57
C GLN A 139 -0.81 5.28 2.09
N LEU A 140 -1.26 5.21 0.84
CA LEU A 140 -2.33 6.06 0.30
C LEU A 140 -3.63 5.88 1.09
N ALA A 141 -4.05 4.64 1.37
CA ALA A 141 -5.23 4.38 2.19
C ALA A 141 -5.14 5.00 3.59
N ALA A 142 -3.93 4.99 4.21
CA ALA A 142 -3.68 5.63 5.49
C ALA A 142 -3.76 7.17 5.40
N ILE A 143 -3.18 7.78 4.36
CA ILE A 143 -3.30 9.21 4.07
C ILE A 143 -4.77 9.62 3.83
N MET A 144 -5.55 8.75 3.19
CA MET A 144 -6.99 8.95 2.97
C MET A 144 -7.86 8.61 4.19
N TYR A 145 -7.31 8.10 5.28
CA TYR A 145 -8.06 7.64 6.47
C TYR A 145 -9.19 6.63 6.13
N ASN A 146 -8.97 5.77 5.13
CA ASN A 146 -10.00 4.89 4.56
C ASN A 146 -11.25 5.60 4.00
N GLN A 147 -11.15 6.89 3.67
CA GLN A 147 -12.24 7.67 3.05
C GLN A 147 -12.04 7.76 1.54
N GLY A 148 -13.11 8.15 0.79
CA GLY A 148 -13.07 8.23 -0.66
C GLY A 148 -12.84 6.87 -1.33
N VAL A 149 -12.43 6.90 -2.59
CA VAL A 149 -12.23 5.69 -3.41
C VAL A 149 -10.78 5.56 -3.85
N LEU A 150 -10.12 4.51 -3.40
CA LEU A 150 -8.79 4.13 -3.85
C LEU A 150 -8.92 2.96 -4.85
N VAL A 151 -8.57 3.20 -6.11
CA VAL A 151 -8.45 2.12 -7.10
C VAL A 151 -7.00 1.66 -7.14
N ALA A 152 -6.77 0.37 -6.93
CA ALA A 152 -5.45 -0.23 -7.00
C ALA A 152 -5.41 -1.30 -8.09
N ASN A 153 -4.51 -1.12 -9.05
CA ASN A 153 -4.38 -1.98 -10.21
C ASN A 153 -3.09 -2.80 -10.19
N GLU A 154 -3.16 -4.02 -10.67
CA GLU A 154 -1.99 -4.88 -10.85
C GLU A 154 -2.17 -5.79 -12.07
N LEU A 155 -1.16 -5.79 -12.95
CA LEU A 155 -1.17 -6.60 -14.18
C LEU A 155 -0.98 -8.10 -13.89
N SER A 156 -0.19 -8.47 -12.88
CA SER A 156 0.11 -9.86 -12.54
C SER A 156 -0.92 -10.45 -11.59
N SER A 157 -1.58 -11.54 -11.97
CA SER A 157 -2.55 -12.23 -11.13
C SER A 157 -1.95 -12.81 -9.85
N SER A 158 -0.70 -13.24 -9.87
CA SER A 158 0.01 -13.73 -8.68
C SER A 158 0.31 -12.58 -7.71
N ARG A 159 0.79 -11.44 -8.21
CA ARG A 159 1.06 -10.24 -7.41
C ARG A 159 -0.22 -9.61 -6.88
N LEU A 160 -1.34 -9.68 -7.62
CA LEU A 160 -2.66 -9.22 -7.16
C LEU A 160 -3.12 -9.96 -5.89
N LYS A 161 -2.81 -11.27 -5.76
CA LYS A 161 -3.10 -12.04 -4.54
C LYS A 161 -2.31 -11.52 -3.35
N VAL A 162 -1.02 -11.22 -3.55
CA VAL A 162 -0.16 -10.62 -2.51
C VAL A 162 -0.68 -9.25 -2.09
N LEU A 163 -1.03 -8.39 -3.06
CA LEU A 163 -1.67 -7.09 -2.83
C LEU A 163 -2.94 -7.24 -1.97
N SER A 164 -3.85 -8.14 -2.36
CA SER A 164 -5.09 -8.38 -1.61
C SER A 164 -4.82 -8.82 -0.15
N ALA A 165 -3.87 -9.73 0.08
CA ALA A 165 -3.49 -10.18 1.42
C ALA A 165 -2.88 -9.03 2.25
N THR A 166 -2.02 -8.21 1.63
CA THR A 166 -1.44 -7.02 2.26
C THR A 166 -2.54 -6.05 2.72
N LEU A 167 -3.49 -5.69 1.84
CA LEU A 167 -4.54 -4.74 2.17
C LEU A 167 -5.46 -5.24 3.28
N LYS A 168 -5.78 -6.55 3.29
CA LYS A 168 -6.54 -7.19 4.39
C LYS A 168 -5.81 -7.07 5.73
N ARG A 169 -4.51 -7.40 5.77
CA ARG A 169 -3.69 -7.30 6.98
C ARG A 169 -3.58 -5.86 7.47
N MET A 170 -3.40 -4.90 6.55
CA MET A 170 -3.27 -3.48 6.88
C MET A 170 -4.60 -2.80 7.25
N GLY A 171 -5.75 -3.47 7.08
CA GLY A 171 -7.07 -2.91 7.40
C GLY A 171 -7.54 -1.85 6.41
N VAL A 172 -7.21 -2.02 5.14
CA VAL A 172 -7.64 -1.09 4.08
C VAL A 172 -9.09 -1.37 3.68
N GLY A 173 -9.97 -0.39 3.89
CA GLY A 173 -11.42 -0.50 3.69
C GLY A 173 -11.96 0.18 2.43
N ASN A 174 -11.28 1.19 1.91
CA ASN A 174 -11.76 2.04 0.82
C ASN A 174 -11.21 1.65 -0.56
N CYS A 175 -10.67 0.44 -0.72
CA CYS A 175 -9.94 0.05 -1.93
C CYS A 175 -10.75 -0.85 -2.85
N ALA A 176 -10.70 -0.54 -4.16
CA ALA A 176 -11.17 -1.38 -5.25
C ALA A 176 -9.98 -1.94 -6.04
N LEU A 177 -9.88 -3.28 -6.15
CA LEU A 177 -8.80 -3.95 -6.87
C LEU A 177 -9.19 -4.23 -8.31
N SER A 178 -8.35 -3.88 -9.26
CA SER A 178 -8.47 -4.22 -10.67
C SER A 178 -7.27 -5.04 -11.16
N HIS A 179 -7.49 -5.79 -12.25
CA HIS A 179 -6.49 -6.67 -12.84
C HIS A 179 -6.43 -6.41 -14.35
N PHE A 180 -5.71 -5.37 -14.71
CA PHE A 180 -5.58 -4.93 -16.09
C PHE A 180 -4.17 -4.42 -16.39
N ASP A 181 -3.85 -4.35 -17.67
CA ASP A 181 -2.76 -3.51 -18.13
C ASP A 181 -3.10 -2.04 -17.84
N GLY A 182 -2.18 -1.31 -17.21
CA GLY A 182 -2.37 0.10 -16.83
C GLY A 182 -2.70 1.03 -18.02
N VAL A 183 -2.30 0.67 -19.22
CA VAL A 183 -2.55 1.47 -20.45
C VAL A 183 -4.04 1.64 -20.78
N ILE A 184 -4.93 0.82 -20.20
CA ILE A 184 -6.37 0.95 -20.45
C ILE A 184 -7.04 2.11 -19.71
N PHE A 185 -6.46 2.58 -18.59
CA PHE A 185 -7.14 3.55 -17.71
C PHE A 185 -7.47 4.85 -18.42
N GLY A 186 -6.58 5.35 -19.29
CA GLY A 186 -6.85 6.54 -20.08
C GLY A 186 -8.10 6.44 -20.96
N ASN A 187 -8.34 5.25 -21.52
CA ASN A 187 -9.47 5.01 -22.41
C ASN A 187 -10.79 4.77 -21.68
N TYR A 188 -10.76 4.02 -20.56
CA TYR A 188 -11.97 3.57 -19.87
C TYR A 188 -12.35 4.46 -18.69
N MET A 189 -11.38 5.15 -18.11
CA MET A 189 -11.56 5.98 -16.92
C MET A 189 -11.07 7.41 -17.15
N PHE A 190 -11.34 7.95 -18.35
CA PHE A 190 -10.98 9.31 -18.72
C PHE A 190 -11.47 10.32 -17.68
N GLU A 191 -10.52 11.12 -17.16
CA GLU A 191 -10.74 12.17 -16.15
C GLU A 191 -11.57 11.72 -14.93
N CYS A 192 -11.21 10.54 -14.39
CA CYS A 192 -11.90 9.97 -13.23
C CYS A 192 -11.19 10.23 -11.90
N PHE A 193 -9.89 10.49 -11.90
CA PHE A 193 -9.09 10.53 -10.67
C PHE A 193 -8.58 11.94 -10.35
N ASP A 194 -8.62 12.28 -9.07
CA ASP A 194 -8.06 13.52 -8.54
C ASP A 194 -6.56 13.43 -8.31
N SER A 195 -6.10 12.21 -7.97
CA SER A 195 -4.69 11.91 -7.75
C SER A 195 -4.33 10.55 -8.34
N ILE A 196 -3.18 10.46 -9.02
CA ILE A 196 -2.68 9.21 -9.58
C ILE A 196 -1.24 9.00 -9.14
N LEU A 197 -0.98 7.81 -8.61
CA LEU A 197 0.36 7.28 -8.40
C LEU A 197 0.68 6.28 -9.51
N LEU A 198 1.72 6.54 -10.27
CA LEU A 198 2.33 5.60 -11.21
C LEU A 198 3.74 5.27 -10.73
N ASP A 199 3.84 4.26 -9.84
CA ASP A 199 5.11 3.62 -9.50
C ASP A 199 5.41 2.59 -10.58
N ALA A 200 6.07 3.05 -11.63
CA ALA A 200 6.14 2.32 -12.89
C ALA A 200 7.03 1.06 -12.80
N PRO A 201 6.70 -0.01 -13.53
CA PRO A 201 7.66 -1.10 -13.73
C PRO A 201 8.93 -0.55 -14.34
N CYS A 202 10.08 -0.91 -13.80
CA CYS A 202 11.38 -0.35 -14.19
C CYS A 202 12.49 -1.40 -14.13
N SER A 203 13.68 -1.07 -14.64
CA SER A 203 14.86 -1.93 -14.59
C SER A 203 15.34 -2.26 -13.19
N GLY A 204 15.03 -1.40 -12.20
CA GLY A 204 15.37 -1.63 -10.79
C GLY A 204 16.82 -1.38 -10.43
N GLU A 205 17.57 -0.62 -11.21
CA GLU A 205 19.00 -0.32 -10.99
C GLU A 205 19.29 0.23 -9.58
N GLY A 206 18.35 1.00 -9.03
CA GLY A 206 18.47 1.58 -7.69
C GLY A 206 18.38 0.57 -6.54
N THR A 207 17.92 -0.68 -6.80
CA THR A 207 17.62 -1.68 -5.76
C THR A 207 18.80 -2.61 -5.44
N VAL A 208 19.98 -2.33 -5.97
CA VAL A 208 21.19 -3.16 -5.87
C VAL A 208 21.62 -3.46 -4.41
N ARG A 209 21.28 -2.63 -3.47
CA ARG A 209 21.55 -2.83 -2.03
C ARG A 209 20.67 -3.90 -1.40
N LYS A 210 19.44 -4.05 -1.93
CA LYS A 210 18.45 -5.01 -1.46
C LYS A 210 18.54 -6.34 -2.22
N ASP A 211 18.74 -6.25 -3.52
CA ASP A 211 18.87 -7.40 -4.43
C ASP A 211 20.26 -7.38 -5.07
N ALA A 212 21.13 -8.28 -4.63
CA ALA A 212 22.50 -8.38 -5.14
C ALA A 212 22.56 -8.78 -6.62
N ASP A 213 21.49 -9.35 -7.17
CA ASP A 213 21.37 -9.78 -8.55
C ASP A 213 20.63 -8.76 -9.45
N ALA A 214 20.21 -7.60 -8.92
CA ALA A 214 19.43 -6.60 -9.63
C ALA A 214 20.05 -6.17 -10.98
N LEU A 215 21.38 -6.13 -11.06
CA LEU A 215 22.13 -5.74 -12.26
C LEU A 215 22.64 -6.92 -13.10
N LYS A 216 22.27 -8.16 -12.76
CA LYS A 216 22.85 -9.36 -13.41
C LYS A 216 22.57 -9.44 -14.91
N ASN A 217 21.39 -9.00 -15.33
CA ASN A 217 20.95 -9.00 -16.73
C ASN A 217 20.75 -7.56 -17.26
N TRP A 218 21.41 -6.59 -16.66
CA TRP A 218 21.28 -5.20 -17.07
C TRP A 218 21.81 -4.98 -18.49
N SER A 219 21.04 -4.26 -19.30
CA SER A 219 21.46 -3.76 -20.59
C SER A 219 20.72 -2.48 -20.97
N ILE A 220 21.31 -1.64 -21.80
CA ILE A 220 20.69 -0.41 -22.33
C ILE A 220 19.45 -0.75 -23.16
N GLU A 221 19.49 -1.85 -23.93
CA GLU A 221 18.37 -2.30 -24.75
C GLU A 221 17.14 -2.62 -23.91
N SER A 222 17.33 -3.33 -22.78
CA SER A 222 16.22 -3.62 -21.86
C SER A 222 15.64 -2.35 -21.22
N ASN A 223 16.48 -1.36 -20.90
CA ASN A 223 16.02 -0.07 -20.38
C ASN A 223 15.20 0.70 -21.41
N ILE A 224 15.58 0.67 -22.70
CA ILE A 224 14.82 1.29 -23.80
C ILE A 224 13.42 0.63 -23.94
N GLU A 225 13.36 -0.70 -23.91
CA GLU A 225 12.09 -1.43 -23.99
C GLU A 225 11.16 -1.09 -22.82
N ILE A 226 11.68 -1.07 -21.59
CA ILE A 226 10.93 -0.72 -20.38
C ILE A 226 10.48 0.75 -20.43
N ALA A 227 11.34 1.67 -20.88
CA ALA A 227 11.00 3.08 -21.04
C ALA A 227 9.82 3.30 -22.00
N GLN A 228 9.67 2.46 -23.04
CA GLN A 228 8.50 2.54 -23.93
C GLN A 228 7.21 2.15 -23.19
N VAL A 229 7.23 1.09 -22.37
CA VAL A 229 6.09 0.70 -21.55
C VAL A 229 5.72 1.82 -20.56
N GLN A 230 6.71 2.48 -19.97
CA GLN A 230 6.49 3.59 -19.05
C GLN A 230 5.87 4.81 -19.74
N LYS A 231 6.25 5.11 -20.99
CA LYS A 231 5.62 6.17 -21.81
C LYS A 231 4.15 5.89 -22.07
N ASP A 232 3.79 4.65 -22.36
CA ASP A 232 2.40 4.26 -22.59
C ASP A 232 1.58 4.35 -21.29
N LEU A 233 2.17 3.95 -20.15
CA LEU A 233 1.54 4.03 -18.84
C LEU A 233 1.33 5.48 -18.38
N ILE A 234 2.35 6.35 -18.50
CA ILE A 234 2.23 7.76 -18.07
C ILE A 234 1.24 8.54 -18.94
N LYS A 235 1.16 8.23 -20.23
CA LYS A 235 0.15 8.75 -21.15
C LYS A 235 -1.26 8.33 -20.73
N SER A 236 -1.44 7.06 -20.37
CA SER A 236 -2.70 6.54 -19.85
C SER A 236 -3.09 7.22 -18.53
N ALA A 237 -2.12 7.39 -17.61
CA ALA A 237 -2.33 8.10 -16.35
C ALA A 237 -2.78 9.56 -16.57
N PHE A 238 -2.15 10.27 -17.51
CA PHE A 238 -2.54 11.64 -17.87
C PHE A 238 -4.01 11.74 -18.33
N TYR A 239 -4.44 10.82 -19.20
CA TYR A 239 -5.84 10.82 -19.66
C TYR A 239 -6.83 10.47 -18.53
N ALA A 240 -6.45 9.59 -17.61
CA ALA A 240 -7.29 9.21 -16.48
C ALA A 240 -7.38 10.28 -15.37
N LEU A 241 -6.44 11.24 -15.37
CA LEU A 241 -6.36 12.34 -14.41
C LEU A 241 -7.35 13.46 -14.75
N LYS A 242 -8.11 13.93 -13.77
CA LYS A 242 -8.99 15.11 -13.91
C LYS A 242 -8.18 16.39 -14.14
N PRO A 243 -8.75 17.41 -14.81
CA PRO A 243 -8.24 18.79 -14.72
C PRO A 243 -8.12 19.24 -13.26
N GLY A 244 -7.00 19.88 -12.90
CA GLY A 244 -6.67 20.23 -11.51
C GLY A 244 -6.11 19.08 -10.69
N GLY A 245 -6.09 17.85 -11.20
CA GLY A 245 -5.55 16.67 -10.53
C GLY A 245 -4.02 16.60 -10.53
N THR A 246 -3.49 15.72 -9.69
CA THR A 246 -2.04 15.53 -9.48
C THR A 246 -1.61 14.12 -9.88
N LEU A 247 -0.57 14.02 -10.72
CA LEU A 247 0.11 12.79 -11.09
C LEU A 247 1.49 12.75 -10.44
N VAL A 248 1.80 11.64 -9.77
CA VAL A 248 3.16 11.31 -9.34
C VAL A 248 3.64 10.10 -10.12
N TYR A 249 4.74 10.28 -10.83
CA TYR A 249 5.49 9.23 -11.52
C TYR A 249 6.71 8.88 -10.69
N SER A 250 6.99 7.58 -10.50
CA SER A 250 8.17 7.14 -9.77
C SER A 250 8.74 5.84 -10.33
N THR A 251 10.04 5.64 -10.11
CA THR A 251 10.79 4.44 -10.46
C THR A 251 11.85 4.15 -9.40
N CYS A 252 12.25 2.89 -9.28
CA CYS A 252 13.43 2.50 -8.50
C CYS A 252 14.65 2.29 -9.40
N THR A 253 14.79 3.08 -10.47
CA THR A 253 15.96 3.07 -11.37
C THR A 253 16.68 4.42 -11.35
N LEU A 254 17.91 4.43 -11.86
CA LEU A 254 18.78 5.62 -11.90
C LEU A 254 18.88 6.22 -13.30
N THR A 255 18.63 5.43 -14.35
CA THR A 255 18.84 5.87 -15.74
C THR A 255 17.88 6.98 -16.16
N PRO A 256 18.37 8.05 -16.81
CA PRO A 256 17.52 9.09 -17.40
C PRO A 256 16.56 8.57 -18.48
N LEU A 257 16.85 7.42 -19.10
CA LEU A 257 15.98 6.80 -20.12
C LEU A 257 14.58 6.52 -19.56
N GLU A 258 14.52 5.98 -18.35
CA GLU A 258 13.29 5.62 -17.66
C GLU A 258 12.73 6.75 -16.79
N ASN A 259 13.52 7.79 -16.52
CA ASN A 259 13.20 8.90 -15.63
C ASN A 259 12.88 10.18 -16.41
N GLN A 260 13.87 11.05 -16.61
CA GLN A 260 13.65 12.35 -17.25
C GLN A 260 13.11 12.22 -18.68
N GLN A 261 13.54 11.21 -19.47
CA GLN A 261 13.05 11.05 -20.84
C GLN A 261 11.57 10.64 -20.91
N VAL A 262 11.07 9.87 -19.93
CA VAL A 262 9.62 9.56 -19.81
C VAL A 262 8.84 10.80 -19.40
N CYS A 263 9.37 11.60 -18.48
CA CYS A 263 8.77 12.88 -18.10
C CYS A 263 8.75 13.86 -19.28
N ASN A 264 9.85 13.98 -20.01
CA ASN A 264 9.95 14.84 -21.20
C ASN A 264 8.99 14.39 -22.31
N TYR A 265 8.80 13.08 -22.51
CA TYR A 265 7.78 12.57 -23.44
C TYR A 265 6.38 13.09 -23.05
N LEU A 266 6.00 13.02 -21.76
CA LEU A 266 4.71 13.52 -21.31
C LEU A 266 4.56 15.03 -21.57
N LEU A 267 5.58 15.83 -21.25
CA LEU A 267 5.57 17.27 -21.45
C LEU A 267 5.56 17.67 -22.93
N ASN A 268 6.28 16.93 -23.78
CA ASN A 268 6.29 17.18 -25.24
C ASN A 268 4.93 16.86 -25.88
N GLU A 269 4.25 15.82 -25.42
CA GLU A 269 2.97 15.38 -25.97
C GLU A 269 1.80 16.27 -25.47
N PHE A 270 1.86 16.75 -24.21
CA PHE A 270 0.74 17.37 -23.50
C PHE A 270 1.10 18.68 -22.77
N GLY A 271 2.20 19.37 -23.15
CA GLY A 271 2.71 20.52 -22.41
C GLY A 271 1.71 21.67 -22.18
N ASP A 272 0.74 21.86 -23.07
CA ASP A 272 -0.34 22.86 -22.87
C ASP A 272 -1.37 22.47 -21.79
N TYR A 273 -1.38 21.21 -21.39
CA TYR A 273 -2.38 20.61 -20.49
C TYR A 273 -1.80 20.13 -19.17
N ILE A 274 -0.48 20.14 -19.00
CA ILE A 274 0.19 19.61 -17.81
C ILE A 274 1.45 20.40 -17.50
N GLU A 275 1.73 20.61 -16.23
CA GLU A 275 2.95 21.27 -15.77
C GLU A 275 3.66 20.46 -14.69
N PRO A 276 5.02 20.47 -14.65
CA PRO A 276 5.77 19.90 -13.55
C PRO A 276 5.60 20.72 -12.27
N GLN A 277 5.59 20.03 -11.14
CA GLN A 277 5.55 20.65 -9.81
C GLN A 277 6.86 20.34 -9.09
N SER A 278 7.54 21.36 -8.55
CA SER A 278 8.78 21.16 -7.81
C SER A 278 8.55 20.34 -6.55
N LEU A 279 9.51 19.45 -6.27
CA LEU A 279 9.59 18.64 -5.06
C LEU A 279 10.71 19.10 -4.12
N SER A 280 11.33 20.25 -4.39
CA SER A 280 12.43 20.82 -3.59
C SER A 280 12.06 21.04 -2.12
N ASP A 281 10.79 21.29 -1.84
CA ASP A 281 10.27 21.59 -0.51
C ASP A 281 9.47 20.41 0.09
N LEU A 282 9.59 19.20 -0.49
CA LEU A 282 8.82 18.04 -0.03
C LEU A 282 9.20 17.63 1.41
N PHE A 283 10.47 17.77 1.78
CA PHE A 283 11.01 17.54 3.13
C PHE A 283 12.29 18.35 3.34
N GLU A 284 12.72 18.53 4.56
CA GLU A 284 13.97 19.20 4.89
C GLU A 284 15.17 18.41 4.34
N GLY A 285 15.95 19.03 3.45
CA GLY A 285 17.09 18.39 2.76
C GLY A 285 16.74 17.83 1.37
N ALA A 286 15.50 18.00 0.87
CA ALA A 286 15.10 17.55 -0.46
C ALA A 286 15.93 18.18 -1.59
N GLU A 287 16.42 19.41 -1.38
CA GLU A 287 17.28 20.14 -2.32
C GLU A 287 18.56 19.38 -2.71
N LYS A 288 19.05 18.46 -1.86
CA LYS A 288 20.22 17.62 -2.13
C LYS A 288 19.98 16.55 -3.23
N ALA A 289 18.71 16.24 -3.50
CA ALA A 289 18.28 15.28 -4.52
C ALA A 289 17.44 15.92 -5.61
N THR A 290 17.22 17.25 -5.58
CA THR A 290 16.38 17.94 -6.56
C THR A 290 17.14 18.14 -7.85
N THR A 291 16.53 17.74 -8.97
CA THR A 291 17.05 17.98 -10.33
C THR A 291 16.72 19.40 -10.81
N ALA A 292 17.32 19.81 -11.93
CA ALA A 292 17.06 21.14 -12.50
C ALA A 292 15.57 21.33 -12.91
N GLU A 293 14.87 20.25 -13.23
CA GLU A 293 13.45 20.24 -13.57
C GLU A 293 12.53 20.27 -12.33
N GLY A 294 13.10 20.20 -11.12
CA GLY A 294 12.34 20.14 -9.87
C GLY A 294 11.92 18.74 -9.44
N TYR A 295 12.37 17.69 -10.10
CA TYR A 295 12.15 16.30 -9.70
C TYR A 295 13.07 15.89 -8.55
N LEU A 296 12.77 14.81 -7.86
CA LEU A 296 13.72 14.20 -6.92
C LEU A 296 14.39 12.99 -7.57
N HIS A 297 15.73 12.99 -7.57
CA HIS A 297 16.55 11.87 -7.98
C HIS A 297 17.43 11.47 -6.80
N VAL A 298 16.91 10.52 -6.01
CA VAL A 298 17.56 10.04 -4.79
C VAL A 298 18.64 9.04 -5.16
N TRP A 299 19.89 9.36 -4.78
CA TRP A 299 21.04 8.49 -4.98
C TRP A 299 21.36 7.77 -3.66
N PRO A 300 21.85 6.50 -3.69
CA PRO A 300 22.10 5.71 -2.49
C PRO A 300 23.01 6.38 -1.45
N GLN A 301 24.01 7.13 -1.90
CA GLN A 301 24.95 7.84 -0.99
C GLN A 301 24.35 9.09 -0.36
N THR A 302 23.29 9.67 -0.90
CA THR A 302 22.73 10.95 -0.43
C THR A 302 21.96 10.80 0.89
N PHE A 303 21.12 9.76 0.99
CA PHE A 303 20.25 9.55 2.16
C PHE A 303 20.38 8.15 2.77
N ASP A 304 21.40 7.38 2.37
CA ASP A 304 21.60 5.99 2.80
C ASP A 304 20.37 5.10 2.59
N SER A 305 19.71 5.27 1.43
CA SER A 305 18.52 4.53 0.95
C SER A 305 18.81 3.76 -0.32
N GLU A 306 17.80 3.17 -0.95
CA GLU A 306 17.86 2.75 -2.36
C GLU A 306 17.87 3.95 -3.29
N GLY A 307 18.31 3.73 -4.56
CA GLY A 307 18.18 4.71 -5.62
C GLY A 307 16.72 4.84 -6.04
N PHE A 308 16.24 6.07 -6.22
CA PHE A 308 14.83 6.31 -6.53
C PHE A 308 14.61 7.62 -7.29
N PHE A 309 13.61 7.63 -8.17
CA PHE A 309 13.23 8.84 -8.90
C PHE A 309 11.75 9.16 -8.70
N ILE A 310 11.42 10.45 -8.53
CA ILE A 310 10.05 10.93 -8.38
C ILE A 310 9.86 12.22 -9.17
N ALA A 311 8.81 12.28 -9.99
CA ALA A 311 8.35 13.49 -10.66
C ALA A 311 6.86 13.72 -10.33
N LYS A 312 6.49 14.97 -10.13
CA LYS A 312 5.12 15.40 -9.82
C LYS A 312 4.61 16.36 -10.87
N PHE A 313 3.38 16.14 -11.30
CA PHE A 313 2.73 16.93 -12.34
C PHE A 313 1.33 17.33 -11.92
N LYS A 314 0.88 18.49 -12.40
CA LYS A 314 -0.50 18.97 -12.29
C LYS A 314 -1.14 19.09 -13.66
N LYS A 315 -2.30 18.46 -13.86
CA LYS A 315 -3.09 18.63 -15.07
C LYS A 315 -3.82 19.96 -15.02
N LEU A 316 -3.66 20.80 -16.05
CA LEU A 316 -4.19 22.18 -16.09
C LEU A 316 -5.58 22.25 -16.70
N ALA A 317 -5.85 21.46 -17.74
CA ALA A 317 -7.09 21.51 -18.49
C ALA A 317 -7.49 20.14 -19.04
N SER A 318 -8.77 20.01 -19.44
CA SER A 318 -9.26 18.86 -20.17
C SER A 318 -8.73 18.84 -21.61
N CYS A 319 -8.47 17.65 -22.11
CA CYS A 319 -8.04 17.39 -23.48
C CYS A 319 -9.08 16.54 -24.22
N ASN A 320 -8.83 16.27 -25.51
CA ASN A 320 -9.70 15.40 -26.30
C ASN A 320 -9.76 14.01 -25.70
N ASN A 321 -10.99 13.54 -25.46
CA ASN A 321 -11.24 12.24 -24.86
C ASN A 321 -10.84 11.11 -25.83
N PRO A 322 -9.87 10.24 -25.48
CA PRO A 322 -9.50 9.10 -26.29
C PRO A 322 -10.52 7.95 -26.22
N THR A 323 -11.57 8.07 -25.42
CA THR A 323 -12.47 6.99 -25.01
C THR A 323 -13.19 6.37 -26.21
N GLN A 324 -13.04 5.09 -26.38
CA GLN A 324 -13.93 4.25 -27.20
C GLN A 324 -15.17 3.85 -26.37
N SER A 325 -16.32 3.78 -27.02
CA SER A 325 -17.57 3.34 -26.36
C SER A 325 -17.40 1.90 -25.84
N VAL A 326 -17.51 1.70 -24.53
CA VAL A 326 -17.39 0.39 -23.89
C VAL A 326 -18.78 -0.17 -23.65
N LYS A 327 -19.02 -1.44 -24.05
CA LYS A 327 -20.23 -2.17 -23.64
C LYS A 327 -20.16 -2.40 -22.13
N LYS A 328 -21.06 -1.76 -21.39
CA LYS A 328 -21.19 -1.95 -19.94
C LYS A 328 -21.78 -3.34 -19.68
N GLY A 329 -21.09 -4.16 -18.93
CA GLY A 329 -21.61 -5.41 -18.37
C GLY A 329 -22.64 -5.13 -17.26
N ALA A 330 -23.44 -6.13 -16.89
CA ALA A 330 -24.33 -6.04 -15.73
C ALA A 330 -23.47 -5.98 -14.45
N PHE A 331 -23.77 -5.01 -13.57
CA PHE A 331 -23.12 -4.90 -12.27
C PHE A 331 -23.67 -5.99 -11.33
N PRO A 332 -22.84 -6.88 -10.77
CA PRO A 332 -23.31 -8.09 -10.10
C PRO A 332 -23.79 -7.88 -8.65
N PHE A 333 -23.87 -6.64 -8.19
CA PHE A 333 -24.27 -6.30 -6.82
C PHE A 333 -25.58 -5.50 -6.82
N ASN A 334 -26.39 -5.74 -5.80
CA ASN A 334 -27.59 -4.98 -5.50
C ASN A 334 -27.41 -4.29 -4.13
N GLU A 335 -28.11 -3.19 -3.90
CA GLU A 335 -28.16 -2.56 -2.58
C GLU A 335 -28.80 -3.52 -1.57
N PHE A 336 -28.21 -3.60 -0.37
CA PHE A 336 -28.75 -4.46 0.69
C PHE A 336 -30.07 -3.87 1.22
N ASP A 337 -31.07 -4.72 1.44
CA ASP A 337 -32.41 -4.32 1.86
C ASP A 337 -32.40 -3.44 3.12
N LYS A 338 -33.17 -2.33 3.10
CA LYS A 338 -33.18 -1.32 4.18
C LYS A 338 -33.57 -1.88 5.56
N LYS A 339 -34.57 -2.81 5.61
CA LYS A 339 -34.98 -3.42 6.90
C LYS A 339 -33.89 -4.31 7.44
N ARG A 340 -33.26 -5.10 6.54
CA ARG A 340 -32.14 -5.97 6.90
C ARG A 340 -30.90 -5.15 7.30
N THR A 341 -30.65 -4.03 6.63
CA THR A 341 -29.58 -3.04 7.01
C THR A 341 -29.81 -2.55 8.43
N THR A 342 -31.02 -2.09 8.78
CA THR A 342 -31.35 -1.62 10.13
C THR A 342 -31.17 -2.72 11.16
N SER A 343 -31.61 -3.94 10.87
CA SER A 343 -31.44 -5.10 11.77
C SER A 343 -29.96 -5.43 11.96
N PHE A 344 -29.18 -5.47 10.90
CA PHE A 344 -27.75 -5.76 10.93
C PHE A 344 -26.97 -4.71 11.73
N MET A 345 -27.25 -3.41 11.51
CA MET A 345 -26.62 -2.33 12.28
C MET A 345 -26.99 -2.38 13.78
N SER A 346 -28.24 -2.73 14.11
CA SER A 346 -28.66 -2.93 15.50
C SER A 346 -27.89 -4.09 16.15
N GLU A 347 -27.67 -5.17 15.41
CA GLU A 347 -26.88 -6.33 15.87
C GLU A 347 -25.42 -5.98 16.11
N LEU A 348 -24.76 -5.27 15.18
CA LEU A 348 -23.38 -4.79 15.32
C LEU A 348 -23.24 -3.85 16.53
N LYS A 349 -24.20 -2.94 16.71
CA LYS A 349 -24.23 -2.05 17.88
C LYS A 349 -24.35 -2.83 19.18
N LYS A 350 -25.24 -3.83 19.23
CA LYS A 350 -25.44 -4.67 20.41
C LYS A 350 -24.24 -5.54 20.73
N GLN A 351 -23.63 -6.14 19.69
CA GLN A 351 -22.57 -7.11 19.86
C GLN A 351 -21.20 -6.45 20.05
N PHE A 352 -20.88 -5.42 19.28
CA PHE A 352 -19.55 -4.80 19.27
C PHE A 352 -19.52 -3.34 19.73
N GLY A 353 -20.67 -2.73 19.98
CA GLY A 353 -20.76 -1.30 20.29
C GLY A 353 -20.53 -0.38 19.08
N LEU A 354 -20.49 -0.94 17.87
CA LEU A 354 -20.25 -0.21 16.63
C LEU A 354 -21.50 0.57 16.21
N LYS A 355 -21.39 1.90 16.03
CA LYS A 355 -22.56 2.77 15.82
C LYS A 355 -22.91 2.97 14.33
N ALA A 356 -21.93 2.99 13.45
CA ALA A 356 -22.09 3.22 12.03
C ALA A 356 -21.02 2.48 11.23
N LEU A 357 -21.28 2.26 9.95
CA LEU A 357 -20.31 1.82 8.96
C LEU A 357 -20.24 2.91 7.88
N PRO A 358 -19.05 3.36 7.46
CA PRO A 358 -18.91 4.29 6.35
C PRO A 358 -19.16 3.56 5.02
N GLY A 359 -19.97 4.15 4.14
CA GLY A 359 -20.22 3.57 2.82
C GLY A 359 -21.55 2.83 2.69
N LYS A 360 -21.72 2.12 1.57
CA LYS A 360 -22.95 1.46 1.17
C LYS A 360 -22.89 -0.05 1.34
N LEU A 361 -23.89 -0.63 1.98
CA LEU A 361 -24.06 -2.07 2.07
C LEU A 361 -24.60 -2.62 0.76
N MET A 362 -23.84 -3.50 0.14
CA MET A 362 -24.17 -4.14 -1.14
C MET A 362 -24.22 -5.66 -0.97
N GLN A 363 -25.07 -6.31 -1.75
CA GLN A 363 -25.23 -7.77 -1.73
C GLN A 363 -24.91 -8.36 -3.11
N ARG A 364 -24.14 -9.46 -3.09
CA ARG A 364 -23.99 -10.38 -4.21
C ARG A 364 -24.24 -11.80 -3.72
N ASP A 365 -25.27 -12.44 -4.20
CA ASP A 365 -25.72 -13.76 -3.73
C ASP A 365 -25.91 -13.79 -2.21
N LYS A 366 -25.08 -14.55 -1.50
CA LYS A 366 -25.06 -14.62 -0.02
C LYS A 366 -23.97 -13.75 0.63
N GLU A 367 -23.25 -12.98 -0.15
CA GLU A 367 -22.18 -12.14 0.36
C GLU A 367 -22.69 -10.74 0.68
N LEU A 368 -22.33 -10.22 1.83
CA LEU A 368 -22.55 -8.83 2.23
C LEU A 368 -21.23 -8.06 2.12
N TRP A 369 -21.26 -6.97 1.37
CA TRP A 369 -20.11 -6.11 1.09
C TRP A 369 -20.37 -4.70 1.57
N LEU A 370 -19.30 -4.00 1.94
CA LEU A 370 -19.31 -2.57 2.18
C LEU A 370 -18.46 -1.90 1.09
N PHE A 371 -19.09 -1.05 0.30
CA PHE A 371 -18.43 -0.24 -0.70
C PHE A 371 -18.17 1.15 -0.15
N PRO A 372 -17.02 1.77 -0.45
CA PRO A 372 -16.78 3.16 -0.08
C PRO A 372 -17.81 4.09 -0.73
N ASP A 373 -18.13 5.19 -0.06
CA ASP A 373 -18.97 6.23 -0.63
C ASP A 373 -18.34 6.79 -1.91
N GLY A 374 -19.15 7.19 -2.88
CA GLY A 374 -18.69 7.67 -4.17
C GLY A 374 -18.28 6.58 -5.19
N PHE A 375 -18.27 5.31 -4.81
CA PHE A 375 -17.84 4.22 -5.70
C PHE A 375 -18.65 4.16 -7.02
N GLU A 376 -19.87 4.68 -7.05
CA GLU A 376 -20.74 4.71 -8.21
C GLU A 376 -20.13 5.41 -9.42
N ALA A 377 -19.26 6.40 -9.20
CA ALA A 377 -18.59 7.13 -10.28
C ALA A 377 -17.63 6.24 -11.10
N VAL A 378 -17.10 5.17 -10.50
CA VAL A 378 -16.13 4.27 -11.12
C VAL A 378 -16.64 2.84 -11.35
N GLN A 379 -17.76 2.44 -10.72
CA GLN A 379 -18.21 1.04 -10.63
C GLN A 379 -18.42 0.32 -11.98
N ASN A 380 -18.90 1.01 -13.01
CA ASN A 380 -19.25 0.43 -14.30
C ASN A 380 -18.25 0.73 -15.41
N LYS A 381 -17.09 1.27 -15.08
CA LYS A 381 -16.09 1.69 -16.07
C LYS A 381 -15.15 0.56 -16.47
N ILE A 382 -14.74 -0.23 -15.48
CA ILE A 382 -13.92 -1.43 -15.66
C ILE A 382 -14.45 -2.56 -14.79
N LYS A 383 -13.95 -3.78 -14.99
CA LYS A 383 -14.24 -4.92 -14.11
C LYS A 383 -13.28 -4.92 -12.93
N TYR A 384 -13.81 -5.04 -11.73
CA TYR A 384 -13.01 -5.14 -10.52
C TYR A 384 -12.91 -6.59 -10.05
N ALA A 385 -11.73 -6.98 -9.57
CA ALA A 385 -11.48 -8.26 -8.92
C ALA A 385 -12.05 -8.28 -7.49
N ARG A 386 -12.04 -7.10 -6.82
CA ARG A 386 -12.58 -6.89 -5.48
C ARG A 386 -13.06 -5.45 -5.33
N LEU A 387 -14.14 -5.26 -4.57
CA LEU A 387 -14.76 -3.96 -4.34
C LEU A 387 -14.97 -3.73 -2.84
N GLY A 388 -14.27 -2.75 -2.27
CA GLY A 388 -14.35 -2.50 -0.83
C GLY A 388 -13.99 -3.74 -0.02
N ILE A 389 -14.78 -4.03 1.02
CA ILE A 389 -14.56 -5.17 1.94
C ILE A 389 -15.77 -6.10 1.99
N GLN A 390 -15.51 -7.40 2.07
CA GLN A 390 -16.53 -8.38 2.34
C GLN A 390 -16.81 -8.42 3.86
N LEU A 391 -17.93 -7.82 4.28
CA LEU A 391 -18.30 -7.76 5.70
C LEU A 391 -18.75 -9.10 6.26
N GLY A 392 -19.47 -9.89 5.47
CA GLY A 392 -20.05 -11.11 5.99
C GLY A 392 -20.70 -12.01 4.96
N ILE A 393 -21.19 -13.15 5.45
CA ILE A 393 -22.00 -14.11 4.71
C ILE A 393 -23.41 -14.12 5.28
N ILE A 394 -24.40 -13.93 4.43
CA ILE A 394 -25.81 -13.84 4.77
C ILE A 394 -26.38 -15.25 4.99
N HIS A 395 -26.98 -15.47 6.14
CA HIS A 395 -27.69 -16.69 6.53
C HIS A 395 -29.16 -16.41 6.87
N LYS A 396 -29.96 -17.47 7.13
CA LYS A 396 -31.36 -17.32 7.54
C LYS A 396 -31.53 -16.47 8.81
N ASN A 397 -30.59 -16.57 9.76
CA ASN A 397 -30.69 -15.99 11.09
C ASN A 397 -29.77 -14.77 11.29
N GLY A 398 -29.27 -14.15 10.23
CA GLY A 398 -28.39 -12.97 10.32
C GLY A 398 -27.19 -13.04 9.39
N VAL A 399 -26.16 -12.27 9.70
CA VAL A 399 -24.92 -12.19 8.94
C VAL A 399 -23.77 -12.73 9.78
N ARG A 400 -23.04 -13.72 9.28
CA ARG A 400 -21.78 -14.16 9.88
C ARG A 400 -20.68 -13.26 9.33
N LEU A 401 -19.98 -12.58 10.23
CA LEU A 401 -18.90 -11.65 9.89
C LEU A 401 -17.69 -12.35 9.28
N THR A 402 -16.91 -11.63 8.49
CA THR A 402 -15.66 -12.10 7.90
C THR A 402 -14.45 -11.51 8.62
N HIS A 403 -13.29 -12.04 8.33
CA HIS A 403 -12.00 -11.55 8.81
C HIS A 403 -11.81 -10.05 8.52
N GLU A 404 -12.22 -9.58 7.35
CA GLU A 404 -12.07 -8.18 6.92
C GLU A 404 -12.85 -7.20 7.79
N PHE A 405 -14.01 -7.59 8.31
CA PHE A 405 -14.72 -6.77 9.29
C PHE A 405 -13.84 -6.45 10.50
N ALA A 406 -13.18 -7.47 11.05
CA ALA A 406 -12.33 -7.27 12.24
C ALA A 406 -11.09 -6.44 11.93
N THR A 407 -10.41 -6.70 10.80
CA THR A 407 -9.17 -5.97 10.49
C THR A 407 -9.40 -4.50 10.16
N VAL A 408 -10.58 -4.13 9.64
CA VAL A 408 -10.94 -2.74 9.31
C VAL A 408 -11.61 -2.02 10.48
N PHE A 409 -12.63 -2.64 11.13
CA PHE A 409 -13.46 -1.98 12.14
C PHE A 409 -13.15 -2.42 13.59
N GLY A 410 -12.21 -3.34 13.76
CA GLY A 410 -11.92 -3.90 15.08
C GLY A 410 -11.48 -2.86 16.13
N ASN A 411 -10.79 -1.78 15.70
CA ASN A 411 -10.42 -0.68 16.59
C ASN A 411 -11.63 0.12 17.13
N GLU A 412 -12.73 0.13 16.39
CA GLU A 412 -13.97 0.81 16.78
C GLU A 412 -14.87 -0.04 17.69
N CYS A 413 -14.60 -1.35 17.79
CA CYS A 413 -15.35 -2.27 18.62
C CYS A 413 -15.09 -1.99 20.11
N LYS A 414 -16.17 -1.77 20.87
CA LYS A 414 -16.12 -1.47 22.32
C LYS A 414 -16.38 -2.71 23.19
N SER A 415 -16.88 -3.78 22.60
CA SER A 415 -17.23 -5.04 23.27
C SER A 415 -16.93 -6.24 22.38
N ASN A 416 -16.96 -7.44 22.96
CA ASN A 416 -16.59 -8.69 22.30
C ASN A 416 -15.21 -8.62 21.61
N THR A 417 -14.25 -8.08 22.33
CA THR A 417 -12.82 -8.07 21.93
C THR A 417 -12.03 -8.94 22.90
N TYR A 418 -10.96 -9.57 22.41
CA TYR A 418 -10.07 -10.39 23.23
C TYR A 418 -8.62 -10.16 22.80
N ALA A 419 -7.79 -9.72 23.75
CA ALA A 419 -6.37 -9.52 23.54
C ALA A 419 -5.63 -10.86 23.66
N LEU A 420 -4.96 -11.26 22.60
CA LEU A 420 -4.16 -12.48 22.57
C LEU A 420 -2.82 -12.26 23.24
N THR A 421 -2.39 -13.28 24.01
CA THR A 421 -0.96 -13.42 24.31
C THR A 421 -0.20 -13.79 23.03
N ASN A 422 1.11 -13.71 23.09
CA ASN A 422 1.95 -14.05 21.97
C ASN A 422 1.81 -15.53 21.57
N GLU A 423 1.74 -16.42 22.56
CA GLU A 423 1.53 -17.85 22.35
C GLU A 423 0.15 -18.12 21.70
N GLN A 424 -0.90 -17.47 22.18
CA GLN A 424 -2.23 -17.57 21.60
C GLN A 424 -2.28 -17.02 20.18
N ALA A 425 -1.54 -15.92 19.90
CA ALA A 425 -1.42 -15.37 18.55
C ALA A 425 -0.70 -16.35 17.60
N ASN A 426 0.35 -17.02 18.06
CA ASN A 426 1.01 -18.07 17.30
C ASN A 426 0.04 -19.22 16.96
N ASP A 427 -0.74 -19.71 17.93
CA ASP A 427 -1.78 -20.70 17.68
C ASP A 427 -2.81 -20.20 16.67
N TYR A 428 -3.25 -18.94 16.79
CA TYR A 428 -4.20 -18.33 15.86
C TYR A 428 -3.69 -18.29 14.42
N PHE A 429 -2.46 -17.80 14.20
CA PHE A 429 -1.88 -17.73 12.85
C PHE A 429 -1.57 -19.11 12.26
N ASN A 430 -1.35 -20.14 13.11
CA ASN A 430 -1.22 -21.52 12.69
C ASN A 430 -2.58 -22.25 12.49
N GLY A 431 -3.71 -21.53 12.56
CA GLY A 431 -5.04 -22.07 12.33
C GLY A 431 -5.61 -22.90 13.48
N LYS A 432 -4.94 -22.91 14.65
CA LYS A 432 -5.39 -23.64 15.85
C LYS A 432 -6.42 -22.81 16.64
N ASP A 433 -7.28 -23.51 17.38
CA ASP A 433 -8.18 -22.87 18.35
C ASP A 433 -7.38 -22.33 19.56
N ILE A 434 -7.82 -21.20 20.10
CA ILE A 434 -7.17 -20.54 21.25
C ILE A 434 -7.75 -21.12 22.53
N ARG A 435 -6.93 -21.72 23.37
CA ARG A 435 -7.33 -22.21 24.69
C ARG A 435 -7.49 -21.06 25.66
N LEU A 436 -8.52 -21.14 26.50
CA LEU A 436 -8.78 -20.20 27.59
C LEU A 436 -8.41 -20.87 28.91
N GLU A 437 -7.89 -20.10 29.85
CA GLU A 437 -7.61 -20.56 31.22
C GLU A 437 -8.90 -20.85 31.96
N ASP A 438 -9.91 -19.98 31.80
CA ASP A 438 -11.22 -20.07 32.48
C ASP A 438 -12.36 -20.35 31.52
N VAL A 439 -13.42 -20.97 32.06
CA VAL A 439 -14.67 -21.18 31.33
C VAL A 439 -15.42 -19.85 31.21
N THR A 440 -15.71 -19.44 29.96
CA THR A 440 -16.45 -18.21 29.69
C THR A 440 -17.94 -18.47 29.45
N LYS A 441 -18.79 -17.50 29.83
CA LYS A 441 -20.20 -17.41 29.42
C LYS A 441 -20.39 -16.61 28.15
N ALA A 442 -19.33 -16.00 27.61
CA ALA A 442 -19.37 -15.24 26.37
C ALA A 442 -19.77 -16.14 25.17
N SER A 443 -20.48 -15.58 24.23
CA SER A 443 -20.99 -16.29 23.05
C SER A 443 -20.96 -15.38 21.82
N GLY A 444 -21.02 -16.01 20.64
CA GLY A 444 -20.97 -15.27 19.38
C GLY A 444 -19.56 -15.05 18.87
N GLU A 445 -19.42 -14.10 17.94
CA GLU A 445 -18.14 -13.72 17.36
C GLU A 445 -17.36 -12.77 18.27
N VAL A 446 -16.04 -12.82 18.21
CA VAL A 446 -15.11 -12.01 18.99
C VAL A 446 -14.02 -11.46 18.08
N VAL A 447 -13.74 -10.18 18.22
CA VAL A 447 -12.57 -9.54 17.56
C VAL A 447 -11.33 -9.88 18.38
N LEU A 448 -10.34 -10.45 17.70
CA LEU A 448 -9.05 -10.79 18.30
C LEU A 448 -8.05 -9.67 18.02
N THR A 449 -7.31 -9.29 19.07
CA THR A 449 -6.29 -8.25 18.96
C THR A 449 -4.93 -8.79 19.38
N LEU A 450 -3.87 -8.29 18.72
CA LEU A 450 -2.47 -8.52 19.08
C LEU A 450 -1.78 -7.17 19.15
N CYS A 451 -1.06 -6.90 20.22
CA CYS A 451 -0.47 -5.58 20.45
C CYS A 451 -1.50 -4.44 20.31
N GLY A 452 -2.74 -4.64 20.78
CA GLY A 452 -3.81 -3.66 20.64
C GLY A 452 -4.40 -3.48 19.24
N CYS A 453 -3.83 -4.12 18.22
CA CYS A 453 -4.31 -4.04 16.84
C CYS A 453 -5.23 -5.23 16.52
N PRO A 454 -6.38 -5.02 15.87
CA PRO A 454 -7.26 -6.11 15.45
C PRO A 454 -6.61 -6.94 14.35
N ILE A 455 -6.60 -8.26 14.56
CA ILE A 455 -5.96 -9.23 13.65
C ILE A 455 -6.95 -10.19 13.01
N GLY A 456 -8.19 -10.23 13.46
CA GLY A 456 -9.21 -11.08 12.88
C GLY A 456 -10.31 -11.48 13.85
N LEU A 457 -11.04 -12.52 13.51
CA LEU A 457 -12.19 -13.03 14.26
C LEU A 457 -11.93 -14.41 14.86
N GLY A 458 -12.56 -14.63 16.00
CA GLY A 458 -12.81 -15.94 16.58
C GLY A 458 -14.27 -16.12 16.94
N LYS A 459 -14.63 -17.28 17.44
CA LYS A 459 -15.96 -17.56 17.99
C LYS A 459 -15.85 -18.14 19.39
N TRP A 460 -16.49 -17.51 20.36
CA TRP A 460 -16.54 -17.96 21.73
C TRP A 460 -17.10 -19.38 21.84
N GLN A 461 -16.43 -20.23 22.62
CA GLN A 461 -16.87 -21.52 23.10
C GLN A 461 -16.56 -21.63 24.60
N LYS A 462 -17.12 -22.61 25.31
CA LYS A 462 -17.01 -22.69 26.77
C LYS A 462 -15.59 -22.49 27.34
N ASN A 463 -14.60 -23.16 26.74
CA ASN A 463 -13.20 -23.19 27.25
C ASN A 463 -12.17 -22.80 26.17
N LYS A 464 -12.63 -22.25 25.04
CA LYS A 464 -11.75 -21.85 23.94
C LYS A 464 -12.41 -20.81 23.05
N ILE A 465 -11.62 -20.15 22.23
CA ILE A 465 -12.09 -19.39 21.08
C ILE A 465 -11.79 -20.21 19.83
N LYS A 466 -12.84 -20.59 19.11
CA LYS A 466 -12.69 -21.26 17.81
C LYS A 466 -12.08 -20.29 16.82
N ASN A 467 -11.04 -20.74 16.12
CA ASN A 467 -10.32 -19.97 15.11
C ASN A 467 -11.21 -19.71 13.88
N SER A 468 -11.25 -18.47 13.40
CA SER A 468 -11.97 -18.06 12.20
C SER A 468 -11.04 -17.43 11.15
N LEU A 469 -9.71 -17.62 11.27
CA LEU A 469 -8.74 -17.15 10.28
C LEU A 469 -8.99 -17.83 8.93
N PRO A 470 -9.07 -17.07 7.82
CA PRO A 470 -9.14 -17.64 6.48
C PRO A 470 -7.99 -18.60 6.18
N ARG A 471 -8.25 -19.70 5.50
CA ARG A 471 -7.25 -20.75 5.25
C ARG A 471 -6.04 -20.27 4.44
N ASP A 472 -6.25 -19.32 3.56
CA ASP A 472 -5.21 -18.66 2.76
C ASP A 472 -4.27 -17.75 3.57
N LEU A 473 -4.65 -17.41 4.81
CA LEU A 473 -3.85 -16.65 5.77
C LEU A 473 -3.19 -17.51 6.85
N VAL A 474 -3.53 -18.80 6.90
CA VAL A 474 -2.91 -19.75 7.85
C VAL A 474 -1.45 -20.00 7.46
N GLN A 475 -0.58 -19.90 8.42
CA GLN A 475 0.86 -20.10 8.24
C GLN A 475 1.26 -21.39 8.96
N ASN A 476 2.00 -22.26 8.27
CA ASN A 476 2.36 -23.60 8.78
C ASN A 476 3.75 -23.62 9.43
N THR A 477 4.26 -22.50 9.90
CA THR A 477 5.58 -22.39 10.50
C THR A 477 5.50 -21.74 11.88
N GLN A 478 6.49 -22.02 12.72
CA GLN A 478 6.64 -21.31 14.00
C GLN A 478 7.14 -19.89 13.71
N LEU A 479 6.20 -18.96 13.59
CA LEU A 479 6.44 -17.61 13.08
C LEU A 479 6.92 -16.64 14.14
N ILE A 480 6.69 -16.98 15.40
CA ILE A 480 6.92 -16.10 16.52
C ILE A 480 7.76 -16.89 17.51
N SER A 481 9.06 -16.67 17.50
CA SER A 481 9.89 -17.03 18.64
C SER A 481 9.74 -15.89 19.66
N TRP A 482 9.18 -16.21 20.81
CA TRP A 482 9.10 -15.29 21.92
C TRP A 482 10.22 -15.63 22.88
N ALA A 483 11.20 -14.78 23.00
CA ALA A 483 12.09 -14.78 24.13
C ALA A 483 11.51 -13.97 25.27
#